data_f148f9c8a6f89cc5b6a3c97ee4922dd9
#
_entry.id   f148f9c8a6f89cc5b6a3c97ee4922dd9
#
_cell.length_a   1.000
_cell.length_b   1.000
_cell.length_c   1.000
_cell.angle_alpha   90.00
_cell.angle_beta   90.00
_cell.angle_gamma   90.00
#
_symmetry.space_group_name_H-M   'P 1'
#
loop_
_entity.id
_entity.type
_entity.pdbx_description
1 polymer ?
#
loop_
_entity_poly.entity_id
_entity_poly.type
_entity_poly.pdbx_seq_one_letter_code
_entity_poly.pdbx_strand_id
1 'polypeptide(L)'
;PKNIIMDAYTDWCGPCKMLDKNTFGHPQVAQFINENYYPVKFNAEGQEEIKYKDEVFANPEYKPELKGKRNSPHEFARALQISGYPSIVFFDENGDLIAPLTGYRTPAQIEIFLKIFAKDEYKKLTTEKAWNEYNENFEPTFSK
;
A
#
# COMPACT_ATOMS: atom_id res chain seq x y z
N PRO A 1 13.01 -11.24 9.26
CA PRO A 1 11.88 -10.31 9.34
C PRO A 1 11.69 -9.56 8.04
N LYS A 2 10.43 -9.33 7.70
CA LYS A 2 10.05 -8.70 6.44
C LYS A 2 9.40 -7.35 6.71
N ASN A 3 9.47 -6.46 5.73
CA ASN A 3 8.70 -5.23 5.76
C ASN A 3 7.23 -5.51 5.49
N ILE A 4 6.38 -4.53 5.74
CA ILE A 4 4.93 -4.67 5.63
C ILE A 4 4.44 -3.87 4.43
N ILE A 5 3.58 -4.49 3.63
CA ILE A 5 2.85 -3.82 2.55
C ILE A 5 1.36 -3.84 2.89
N MET A 6 0.75 -2.65 2.92
CA MET A 6 -0.66 -2.52 3.26
C MET A 6 -1.44 -1.97 2.07
N ASP A 7 -2.48 -2.71 1.66
CA ASP A 7 -3.42 -2.28 0.63
C ASP A 7 -4.57 -1.55 1.30
N ALA A 8 -4.55 -0.23 1.24
CA ALA A 8 -5.62 0.61 1.75
C ALA A 8 -6.65 0.86 0.65
N TYR A 9 -7.85 0.37 0.85
CA TYR A 9 -8.93 0.38 -0.15
C TYR A 9 -10.23 0.87 0.47
N THR A 10 -11.23 1.06 -0.37
CA THR A 10 -12.62 1.26 0.05
C THR A 10 -13.53 0.35 -0.78
N ASP A 11 -14.73 0.08 -0.27
CA ASP A 11 -15.67 -0.85 -0.93
C ASP A 11 -16.22 -0.32 -2.25
N TRP A 12 -16.31 1.00 -2.39
CA TRP A 12 -16.88 1.65 -3.60
C TRP A 12 -15.84 1.94 -4.68
N CYS A 13 -14.58 1.64 -4.43
CA CYS A 13 -13.47 2.06 -5.28
C CYS A 13 -13.22 1.10 -6.44
N GLY A 14 -13.57 1.50 -7.66
CA GLY A 14 -13.30 0.73 -8.87
C GLY A 14 -11.80 0.45 -9.10
N PRO A 15 -10.92 1.47 -9.05
CA PRO A 15 -9.48 1.27 -9.19
C PRO A 15 -8.87 0.33 -8.15
N CYS A 16 -9.43 0.29 -6.92
CA CYS A 16 -8.99 -0.66 -5.89
C CYS A 16 -9.25 -2.11 -6.32
N LYS A 17 -10.41 -2.35 -6.91
CA LYS A 17 -10.77 -3.68 -7.43
C LYS A 17 -9.89 -4.06 -8.60
N MET A 18 -9.55 -3.11 -9.45
CA MET A 18 -8.62 -3.33 -10.56
C MET A 18 -7.21 -3.65 -10.06
N LEU A 19 -6.76 -2.97 -9.01
CA LEU A 19 -5.45 -3.24 -8.40
C LEU A 19 -5.39 -4.67 -7.86
N ASP A 20 -6.43 -5.11 -7.15
CA ASP A 20 -6.52 -6.47 -6.62
C ASP A 20 -6.45 -7.51 -7.74
N LYS A 21 -7.22 -7.30 -8.81
CA LYS A 21 -7.33 -8.26 -9.90
C LYS A 21 -6.09 -8.27 -10.79
N ASN A 22 -5.67 -7.10 -11.25
CA ASN A 22 -4.68 -6.99 -12.33
C ASN A 22 -3.24 -6.94 -11.81
N THR A 23 -3.02 -6.41 -10.63
CA THR A 23 -1.68 -6.20 -10.08
C THR A 23 -1.37 -7.19 -8.96
N PHE A 24 -2.15 -7.19 -7.89
CA PHE A 24 -1.92 -8.16 -6.82
C PHE A 24 -2.28 -9.58 -7.22
N GLY A 25 -3.16 -9.75 -8.20
CA GLY A 25 -3.46 -11.05 -8.79
C GLY A 25 -2.43 -11.53 -9.82
N HIS A 26 -1.51 -10.67 -10.24
CA HIS A 26 -0.45 -11.06 -11.17
C HIS A 26 0.50 -12.04 -10.49
N PRO A 27 0.80 -13.22 -11.10
CA PRO A 27 1.55 -14.27 -10.43
C PRO A 27 2.92 -13.83 -9.90
N GLN A 28 3.67 -13.05 -10.66
CA GLN A 28 5.00 -12.62 -10.25
C GLN A 28 4.93 -11.56 -9.15
N VAL A 29 3.93 -10.68 -9.17
CA VAL A 29 3.71 -9.69 -8.11
C VAL A 29 3.33 -10.41 -6.81
N ALA A 30 2.37 -11.32 -6.89
CA ALA A 30 1.92 -12.09 -5.73
C ALA A 30 3.07 -12.89 -5.11
N GLN A 31 3.87 -13.55 -5.94
CA GLN A 31 5.02 -14.32 -5.46
C GLN A 31 6.04 -13.41 -4.77
N PHE A 32 6.38 -12.29 -5.38
CA PHE A 32 7.35 -11.36 -4.81
C PHE A 32 6.89 -10.82 -3.46
N ILE A 33 5.61 -10.44 -3.37
CA ILE A 33 5.04 -9.94 -2.11
C ILE A 33 5.08 -11.01 -1.03
N ASN A 34 4.66 -12.24 -1.37
CA ASN A 34 4.64 -13.33 -0.39
C ASN A 34 6.05 -13.68 0.13
N GLU A 35 7.05 -13.56 -0.72
CA GLU A 35 8.42 -13.88 -0.34
C GLU A 35 9.11 -12.76 0.45
N ASN A 36 8.72 -11.50 0.23
CA ASN A 36 9.47 -10.35 0.71
C ASN A 36 8.74 -9.44 1.68
N TYR A 37 7.43 -9.62 1.85
CA TYR A 37 6.60 -8.75 2.68
C TYR A 37 5.64 -9.54 3.55
N TYR A 38 5.11 -8.88 4.57
CA TYR A 38 3.89 -9.28 5.25
C TYR A 38 2.75 -8.44 4.65
N PRO A 39 1.85 -9.05 3.86
CA PRO A 39 0.75 -8.29 3.25
C PRO A 39 -0.41 -8.10 4.23
N VAL A 40 -0.97 -6.89 4.21
CA VAL A 40 -2.12 -6.52 5.04
C VAL A 40 -3.13 -5.78 4.17
N LYS A 41 -4.42 -6.05 4.37
CA LYS A 41 -5.51 -5.29 3.75
C LYS A 41 -6.17 -4.41 4.81
N PHE A 42 -6.44 -3.17 4.43
CA PHE A 42 -7.09 -2.21 5.33
C PHE A 42 -8.22 -1.51 4.59
N ASN A 43 -9.46 -1.70 5.07
CA ASN A 43 -10.60 -0.95 4.58
C ASN A 43 -10.59 0.44 5.24
N ALA A 44 -10.20 1.43 4.47
CA ALA A 44 -9.98 2.78 4.99
C ALA A 44 -11.27 3.53 5.36
N GLU A 45 -12.44 2.97 5.01
CA GLU A 45 -13.75 3.47 5.43
C GLU A 45 -14.56 2.39 6.15
N GLY A 46 -13.89 1.38 6.67
CA GLY A 46 -14.52 0.33 7.47
C GLY A 46 -14.60 0.70 8.94
N GLN A 47 -15.13 -0.25 9.73
CA GLN A 47 -15.35 -0.04 11.17
C GLN A 47 -14.47 -0.89 12.06
N GLU A 48 -13.56 -1.69 11.49
CA GLU A 48 -12.69 -2.56 12.25
C GLU A 48 -11.64 -1.77 13.02
N GLU A 49 -11.46 -2.11 14.30
CA GLU A 49 -10.42 -1.47 15.11
C GLU A 49 -9.04 -1.90 14.65
N ILE A 50 -8.11 -0.95 14.59
CA ILE A 50 -6.71 -1.18 14.24
C ILE A 50 -5.85 -0.80 15.43
N LYS A 51 -5.07 -1.76 15.92
CA LYS A 51 -4.05 -1.46 16.92
C LYS A 51 -2.72 -1.27 16.22
N TYR A 52 -2.18 -0.07 16.33
CA TYR A 52 -0.92 0.28 15.70
C TYR A 52 -0.01 0.96 16.71
N LYS A 53 1.14 0.33 16.98
CA LYS A 53 2.03 0.71 18.06
C LYS A 53 1.23 0.76 19.37
N ASP A 54 1.18 1.56 20.21
CA ASP A 54 0.42 1.52 21.46
C ASP A 54 -0.92 2.29 21.38
N GLU A 55 -1.39 2.56 20.15
CA GLU A 55 -2.64 3.27 19.94
C GLU A 55 -3.67 2.39 19.27
N VAL A 56 -4.94 2.61 19.61
CA VAL A 56 -6.08 1.95 18.99
C VAL A 56 -6.79 2.97 18.12
N PHE A 57 -6.95 2.64 16.83
CA PHE A 57 -7.66 3.47 15.86
C PHE A 57 -8.97 2.80 15.51
N ALA A 58 -10.03 3.57 15.41
CA ALA A 58 -11.37 3.09 15.11
C ALA A 58 -12.04 3.99 14.08
N ASN A 59 -13.32 3.75 13.82
CA ASN A 59 -14.10 4.61 12.95
C ASN A 59 -15.46 4.92 13.62
N PRO A 60 -15.48 5.79 14.63
CA PRO A 60 -16.71 6.10 15.36
C PRO A 60 -17.77 6.78 14.51
N GLU A 61 -17.39 7.44 13.41
CA GLU A 61 -18.32 8.12 12.51
C GLU A 61 -18.83 7.21 11.39
N TYR A 62 -18.45 5.93 11.39
CA TYR A 62 -18.90 4.96 10.40
C TYR A 62 -20.44 4.83 10.43
N LYS A 63 -21.03 4.89 9.25
CA LYS A 63 -22.50 4.77 9.09
C LYS A 63 -22.85 3.45 8.44
N PRO A 64 -23.47 2.49 9.18
CA PRO A 64 -23.84 1.19 8.62
C PRO A 64 -24.74 1.28 7.40
N GLU A 65 -25.61 2.31 7.33
CA GLU A 65 -26.52 2.54 6.21
C GLU A 65 -25.80 2.91 4.91
N LEU A 66 -24.54 3.31 5.00
CA LEU A 66 -23.70 3.64 3.83
C LEU A 66 -22.73 2.52 3.45
N LYS A 67 -22.92 1.31 4.00
CA LYS A 67 -22.07 0.17 3.66
C LYS A 67 -22.01 -0.04 2.15
N GLY A 68 -20.79 -0.18 1.61
CA GLY A 68 -20.56 -0.32 0.17
C GLY A 68 -20.55 0.98 -0.61
N LYS A 69 -20.80 2.08 0.05
CA LYS A 69 -20.77 3.44 -0.51
C LYS A 69 -19.71 4.25 0.21
N ARG A 70 -19.51 5.50 -0.20
CA ARG A 70 -18.60 6.40 0.51
C ARG A 70 -19.05 6.55 1.95
N ASN A 71 -18.11 6.40 2.86
CA ASN A 71 -18.34 6.43 4.29
C ASN A 71 -17.28 7.29 4.96
N SER A 72 -17.40 7.46 6.26
CA SER A 72 -16.43 8.24 7.03
C SER A 72 -15.05 7.57 6.97
N PRO A 73 -13.97 8.35 6.77
CA PRO A 73 -12.61 7.80 6.81
C PRO A 73 -12.28 7.26 8.20
N HIS A 74 -11.64 6.10 8.21
CA HIS A 74 -11.13 5.49 9.43
C HIS A 74 -10.05 6.38 10.07
N GLU A 75 -9.97 6.42 11.38
CA GLU A 75 -8.96 7.22 12.08
C GLU A 75 -7.54 6.87 11.66
N PHE A 76 -7.26 5.60 11.37
CA PHE A 76 -5.94 5.18 10.92
C PHE A 76 -5.60 5.72 9.53
N ALA A 77 -6.59 5.78 8.64
CA ALA A 77 -6.41 6.41 7.33
C ALA A 77 -6.04 7.88 7.46
N ARG A 78 -6.67 8.59 8.39
CA ARG A 78 -6.34 9.99 8.67
C ARG A 78 -4.94 10.14 9.26
N ALA A 79 -4.58 9.27 10.20
CA ALA A 79 -3.26 9.29 10.82
C ALA A 79 -2.14 9.07 9.80
N LEU A 80 -2.38 8.21 8.80
CA LEU A 80 -1.44 7.95 7.72
C LEU A 80 -1.49 9.01 6.61
N GLN A 81 -2.40 9.97 6.71
CA GLN A 81 -2.58 11.03 5.72
C GLN A 81 -2.87 10.50 4.31
N ILE A 82 -3.68 9.43 4.24
CA ILE A 82 -4.09 8.85 2.97
C ILE A 82 -5.00 9.84 2.24
N SER A 83 -4.63 10.22 1.02
CA SER A 83 -5.32 11.25 0.25
C SER A 83 -6.16 10.72 -0.92
N GLY A 84 -6.04 9.44 -1.24
CA GLY A 84 -6.77 8.84 -2.35
C GLY A 84 -6.70 7.33 -2.31
N TYR A 85 -7.51 6.68 -3.13
CA TYR A 85 -7.61 5.23 -3.16
C TYR A 85 -7.48 4.69 -4.58
N PRO A 86 -6.83 3.52 -4.76
CA PRO A 86 -6.15 2.77 -3.71
C PRO A 86 -4.90 3.49 -3.22
N SER A 87 -4.46 3.17 -2.00
CA SER A 87 -3.14 3.58 -1.52
C SER A 87 -2.40 2.34 -1.03
N ILE A 88 -1.18 2.17 -1.50
CA ILE A 88 -0.31 1.10 -1.04
C ILE A 88 0.67 1.72 -0.06
N VAL A 89 0.66 1.27 1.19
CA VAL A 89 1.48 1.85 2.24
C VAL A 89 2.54 0.86 2.67
N PHE A 90 3.78 1.31 2.70
CA PHE A 90 4.91 0.48 3.10
C PHE A 90 5.37 0.86 4.50
N PHE A 91 5.57 -0.15 5.33
CA PHE A 91 6.14 -0.01 6.68
C PHE A 91 7.37 -0.91 6.78
N ASP A 92 8.33 -0.52 7.62
CA ASP A 92 9.46 -1.39 7.88
C ASP A 92 9.09 -2.50 8.87
N GLU A 93 10.04 -3.38 9.17
CA GLU A 93 9.82 -4.52 10.06
C GLU A 93 9.43 -4.13 11.49
N ASN A 94 9.72 -2.89 11.89
CA ASN A 94 9.36 -2.35 13.20
C ASN A 94 8.01 -1.62 13.19
N GLY A 95 7.35 -1.57 12.04
CA GLY A 95 6.07 -0.87 11.88
C GLY A 95 6.21 0.62 11.62
N ASP A 96 7.43 1.12 11.37
CA ASP A 96 7.61 2.52 11.03
C ASP A 96 7.24 2.77 9.58
N LEU A 97 6.54 3.88 9.33
CA LEU A 97 6.08 4.25 8.00
C LEU A 97 7.28 4.54 7.09
N ILE A 98 7.30 3.87 5.92
CA ILE A 98 8.29 4.16 4.88
C ILE A 98 7.71 5.15 3.87
N ALA A 99 6.62 4.78 3.20
CA ALA A 99 6.04 5.62 2.17
C ALA A 99 4.62 5.17 1.78
N PRO A 100 3.74 6.10 1.43
CA PRO A 100 2.50 5.78 0.73
C PRO A 100 2.68 5.92 -0.78
N LEU A 101 2.03 5.05 -1.55
CA LEU A 101 1.87 5.19 -3.00
C LEU A 101 0.39 5.30 -3.30
N THR A 102 -0.05 6.45 -3.77
CA THR A 102 -1.45 6.69 -4.08
C THR A 102 -1.73 6.39 -5.55
N GLY A 103 -2.83 5.70 -5.81
CA GLY A 103 -3.33 5.44 -7.16
C GLY A 103 -3.03 4.04 -7.68
N TYR A 104 -3.74 3.69 -8.74
CA TYR A 104 -3.60 2.41 -9.42
C TYR A 104 -2.24 2.32 -10.12
N ARG A 105 -1.61 1.14 -10.02
CA ARG A 105 -0.38 0.81 -10.76
C ARG A 105 -0.47 -0.57 -11.35
N THR A 106 0.00 -0.70 -12.59
CA THR A 106 0.13 -2.00 -13.25
C THR A 106 1.28 -2.81 -12.64
N PRO A 107 1.36 -4.13 -12.91
CA PRO A 107 2.52 -4.91 -12.46
C PRO A 107 3.87 -4.30 -12.85
N ALA A 108 3.99 -3.80 -14.07
CA ALA A 108 5.21 -3.17 -14.53
C ALA A 108 5.52 -1.87 -13.77
N GLN A 109 4.49 -1.11 -13.42
CA GLN A 109 4.67 0.17 -12.72
C GLN A 109 4.98 0.00 -11.23
N ILE A 110 4.47 -1.07 -10.60
CA ILE A 110 4.69 -1.28 -9.18
C ILE A 110 6.02 -1.99 -8.89
N GLU A 111 6.58 -2.66 -9.87
CA GLU A 111 7.75 -3.52 -9.68
C GLU A 111 8.92 -2.82 -8.99
N ILE A 112 9.29 -1.63 -9.47
CA ILE A 112 10.42 -0.87 -8.92
C ILE A 112 10.19 -0.54 -7.43
N PHE A 113 8.97 -0.17 -7.06
CA PHE A 113 8.64 0.17 -5.67
C PHE A 113 8.67 -1.06 -4.77
N LEU A 114 8.14 -2.19 -5.25
CA LEU A 114 8.20 -3.43 -4.49
C LEU A 114 9.66 -3.82 -4.18
N LYS A 115 10.55 -3.60 -5.13
CA LYS A 115 11.95 -3.98 -4.96
C LYS A 115 12.74 -3.02 -4.08
N ILE A 116 12.50 -1.71 -4.15
CA ILE A 116 13.22 -0.76 -3.31
C ILE A 116 12.75 -0.78 -1.86
N PHE A 117 11.46 -1.06 -1.61
CA PHE A 117 10.90 -1.05 -0.25
C PHE A 117 10.95 -2.41 0.44
N ALA A 118 11.32 -3.47 -0.27
CA ALA A 118 11.44 -4.80 0.34
C ALA A 118 12.58 -4.86 1.35
N LYS A 119 13.64 -4.09 1.12
CA LYS A 119 14.81 -4.01 1.98
C LYS A 119 15.25 -2.54 2.11
N ASP A 120 16.52 -2.30 2.24
CA ASP A 120 17.04 -0.97 2.57
C ASP A 120 17.42 -0.11 1.34
N GLU A 121 17.13 -0.57 0.12
CA GLU A 121 17.46 0.20 -1.10
C GLU A 121 16.88 1.62 -1.07
N TYR A 122 15.65 1.78 -0.58
CA TYR A 122 15.02 3.10 -0.52
C TYR A 122 15.81 4.11 0.31
N LYS A 123 16.60 3.65 1.28
CA LYS A 123 17.40 4.53 2.14
C LYS A 123 18.51 5.26 1.39
N LYS A 124 18.90 4.72 0.23
CA LYS A 124 19.92 5.32 -0.64
C LYS A 124 19.31 6.31 -1.64
N LEU A 125 17.98 6.31 -1.80
CA LEU A 125 17.29 7.09 -2.82
C LEU A 125 16.63 8.34 -2.21
N THR A 126 17.45 9.15 -1.53
CA THR A 126 16.98 10.31 -0.78
C THR A 126 17.01 11.61 -1.58
N THR A 127 17.59 11.58 -2.79
CA THR A 127 17.62 12.75 -3.68
C THR A 127 16.94 12.43 -4.98
N GLU A 128 16.47 13.47 -5.67
CA GLU A 128 15.87 13.34 -7.00
C GLU A 128 16.86 12.71 -8.00
N LYS A 129 18.11 13.11 -7.92
CA LYS A 129 19.16 12.58 -8.78
C LYS A 129 19.35 11.07 -8.58
N ALA A 130 19.46 10.63 -7.32
CA ALA A 130 19.60 9.20 -6.99
C ALA A 130 18.41 8.38 -7.47
N TRP A 131 17.20 8.90 -7.28
CA TRP A 131 15.98 8.25 -7.75
C TRP A 131 15.96 8.13 -9.27
N ASN A 132 16.28 9.22 -9.98
CA ASN A 132 16.26 9.23 -11.44
C ASN A 132 17.29 8.25 -12.00
N GLU A 133 18.49 8.22 -11.45
CA GLU A 133 19.51 7.27 -11.87
C GLU A 133 19.08 5.80 -11.64
N TYR A 134 18.50 5.52 -10.49
CA TYR A 134 18.01 4.18 -10.18
C TYR A 134 16.88 3.78 -11.15
N ASN A 135 15.94 4.69 -11.39
CA ASN A 135 14.81 4.44 -12.28
C ASN A 135 15.26 4.19 -13.73
N GLU A 136 16.23 4.98 -14.22
CA GLU A 136 16.77 4.81 -15.57
C GLU A 136 17.50 3.49 -15.76
N ASN A 137 18.19 3.01 -14.71
CA ASN A 137 18.97 1.78 -14.76
C ASN A 137 18.17 0.55 -14.34
N PHE A 138 16.93 0.72 -13.92
CA PHE A 138 16.11 -0.38 -13.46
C PHE A 138 15.73 -1.31 -14.62
N GLU A 139 15.97 -2.60 -14.44
CA GLU A 139 15.62 -3.62 -15.44
C GLU A 139 14.37 -4.38 -14.97
N PRO A 140 13.21 -4.15 -15.62
CA PRO A 140 11.98 -4.84 -15.25
C PRO A 140 12.08 -6.34 -15.50
N THR A 141 11.53 -7.14 -14.58
CA THR A 141 11.49 -8.60 -14.71
C THR A 141 10.08 -9.17 -14.70
N PHE A 142 9.08 -8.39 -14.27
CA PHE A 142 7.71 -8.88 -14.28
C PHE A 142 7.13 -8.81 -15.68
N SER A 143 6.42 -9.87 -16.08
CA SER A 143 5.69 -9.87 -17.35
C SER A 143 4.50 -8.89 -17.29
N LYS A 144 4.06 -8.49 -18.46
CA LYS A 144 2.87 -7.61 -18.56
C LYS A 144 1.59 -8.33 -18.17
#